data_5b7d58e976780ef8858a992dc6de5bb9
#
_entry.id   5b7d58e976780ef8858a992dc6de5bb9
#
_cell.length_a   1.000
_cell.length_b   1.000
_cell.length_c   1.000
_cell.angle_alpha   90.00
_cell.angle_beta   90.00
_cell.angle_gamma   90.00
#
_symmetry.space_group_name_H-M   'P 1'
#
loop_
_entity.id
_entity.type
_entity.pdbx_description
1 polymer ?
#
loop_
_entity_poly.entity_id
_entity_poly.type
_entity_poly.pdbx_seq_one_letter_code
_entity_poly.pdbx_strand_id
1 'polypeptide(L)'
;TTYDFETLRNRFQQMAFLNKGLKLSLTDLREPDQAGDEVAGESDDNAEPKHQTVTYQYNDGIKDYVDYLVKSRKATPVEPDVIDFEAEDLKIGISAEIAMQWTTAYSEAVHTFANTISTTEGGTHEEGFRAALTSLVNRYAREKNILKDKDENLSGDDVREGLTAVVSVKLTTPQFEGQTKTKLGNSEAKTFVQRVMTDKLGDWFDSHPSEAKNIIQKAIEASRARLAAKKARENTRRKSIFESAGMPDKLKDCQSNNPEECELFIVEG
;
A
#
# COMPACT_ATOMS: atom_id res chain seq x y z
N THR A 1 6.49 -21.13 28.69
CA THR A 1 6.10 -20.21 27.60
C THR A 1 4.80 -20.73 27.02
N THR A 2 3.76 -19.89 27.02
CA THR A 2 2.47 -20.24 26.42
C THR A 2 2.47 -19.70 25.00
N TYR A 3 2.20 -20.56 24.02
CA TYR A 3 2.07 -20.17 22.62
C TYR A 3 0.63 -19.72 22.34
N ASP A 4 0.49 -18.59 21.60
CA ASP A 4 -0.79 -18.13 21.10
C ASP A 4 -1.05 -18.72 19.70
N PHE A 5 -2.16 -19.47 19.59
CA PHE A 5 -2.52 -20.16 18.35
C PHE A 5 -2.79 -19.16 17.20
N GLU A 6 -3.46 -18.05 17.48
CA GLU A 6 -3.78 -17.06 16.46
C GLU A 6 -2.52 -16.40 15.88
N THR A 7 -1.55 -16.08 16.71
CA THR A 7 -0.26 -15.54 16.27
C THR A 7 0.47 -16.53 15.37
N LEU A 8 0.50 -17.82 15.73
CA LEU A 8 1.11 -18.87 14.91
C LEU A 8 0.34 -19.06 13.61
N ARG A 9 -0.99 -19.13 13.67
CA ARG A 9 -1.88 -19.26 12.51
C ARG A 9 -1.62 -18.17 11.48
N ASN A 10 -1.59 -16.92 11.91
CA ASN A 10 -1.35 -15.78 11.04
C ASN A 10 0.04 -15.84 10.40
N ARG A 11 1.05 -16.28 11.15
CA ARG A 11 2.40 -16.44 10.62
C ARG A 11 2.50 -17.57 9.60
N PHE A 12 1.87 -18.71 9.86
CA PHE A 12 1.81 -19.84 8.93
C PHE A 12 1.10 -19.46 7.63
N GLN A 13 -0.01 -18.74 7.73
CA GLN A 13 -0.73 -18.23 6.57
C GLN A 13 0.15 -17.29 5.75
N GLN A 14 0.83 -16.34 6.38
CA GLN A 14 1.76 -15.42 5.72
C GLN A 14 2.91 -16.16 5.02
N MET A 15 3.49 -17.18 5.68
CA MET A 15 4.55 -18.00 5.08
C MET A 15 4.05 -18.79 3.88
N ALA A 16 2.81 -19.28 3.90
CA ALA A 16 2.21 -19.99 2.77
C ALA A 16 2.00 -19.05 1.57
N PHE A 17 1.59 -17.81 1.79
CA PHE A 17 1.50 -16.79 0.73
C PHE A 17 2.87 -16.44 0.11
N LEU A 18 3.92 -16.33 0.94
CA LEU A 18 5.26 -15.95 0.48
C LEU A 18 6.03 -17.10 -0.20
N ASN A 19 5.50 -18.32 -0.16
CA ASN A 19 6.10 -19.50 -0.77
C ASN A 19 5.07 -20.21 -1.63
N LYS A 20 4.97 -19.80 -2.87
CA LYS A 20 4.02 -20.29 -3.87
C LYS A 20 3.92 -21.82 -3.87
N GLY A 21 2.71 -22.35 -3.68
CA GLY A 21 2.42 -23.78 -3.71
C GLY A 21 2.78 -24.56 -2.42
N LEU A 22 3.47 -23.93 -1.46
CA LEU A 22 3.82 -24.59 -0.19
C LEU A 22 2.56 -24.86 0.66
N LYS A 23 2.37 -26.12 1.04
CA LYS A 23 1.29 -26.52 1.95
C LYS A 23 1.82 -26.57 3.39
N LEU A 24 1.20 -25.78 4.26
CA LEU A 24 1.49 -25.73 5.69
C LEU A 24 0.26 -26.09 6.51
N SER A 25 0.44 -26.96 7.51
CA SER A 25 -0.61 -27.33 8.46
C SER A 25 -0.16 -27.03 9.88
N LEU A 26 -1.04 -26.46 10.69
CA LEU A 26 -0.84 -26.21 12.11
C LEU A 26 -1.96 -26.90 12.89
N THR A 27 -1.59 -27.78 13.83
CA THR A 27 -2.54 -28.45 14.72
C THR A 27 -2.21 -28.10 16.16
N ASP A 28 -3.21 -27.63 16.90
CA ASP A 28 -3.11 -27.44 18.35
C ASP A 28 -3.51 -28.72 19.08
N LEU A 29 -2.54 -29.35 19.71
CA LEU A 29 -2.73 -30.59 20.46
C LEU A 29 -3.08 -30.37 21.95
N ARG A 30 -3.19 -29.10 22.37
CA ARG A 30 -3.61 -28.78 23.73
C ARG A 30 -5.08 -29.18 23.92
N GLU A 31 -5.43 -29.64 25.13
CA GLU A 31 -6.83 -29.88 25.46
C GLU A 31 -7.62 -28.56 25.28
N PRO A 32 -8.79 -28.61 24.63
CA PRO A 32 -9.64 -27.43 24.54
C PRO A 32 -9.98 -26.95 25.95
N ASP A 33 -9.64 -25.72 26.27
CA ASP A 33 -10.01 -25.09 27.53
C ASP A 33 -11.53 -25.23 27.70
N GLN A 34 -11.98 -25.79 28.82
CA GLN A 34 -13.39 -25.91 29.18
C GLN A 34 -14.03 -24.55 29.54
N ALA A 35 -13.49 -23.47 28.99
CA ALA A 35 -13.95 -22.11 29.21
C ALA A 35 -14.83 -21.62 28.04
N GLY A 36 -16.13 -21.93 28.16
CA GLY A 36 -17.17 -21.10 27.60
C GLY A 36 -17.65 -21.36 26.19
N ASP A 37 -18.40 -22.46 26.00
CA ASP A 37 -19.61 -22.42 25.20
C ASP A 37 -20.51 -23.62 25.65
N GLU A 38 -21.36 -23.35 26.62
CA GLU A 38 -22.50 -24.22 26.94
C GLU A 38 -23.50 -24.13 25.77
N VAL A 39 -23.28 -24.95 24.75
CA VAL A 39 -24.39 -25.39 23.91
C VAL A 39 -24.64 -26.86 24.25
N ALA A 40 -25.69 -27.07 25.03
CA ALA A 40 -26.20 -28.37 25.36
C ALA A 40 -26.51 -29.19 24.09
N GLY A 41 -25.70 -30.19 23.83
CA GLY A 41 -25.89 -31.18 22.79
C GLY A 41 -25.18 -32.47 23.26
N GLU A 42 -25.94 -33.53 23.35
CA GLU A 42 -25.63 -34.88 23.85
C GLU A 42 -24.16 -35.32 23.68
N SER A 43 -23.50 -35.59 24.80
CA SER A 43 -22.15 -36.13 24.88
C SER A 43 -22.12 -37.57 24.36
N ASP A 44 -21.52 -37.75 23.19
CA ASP A 44 -21.10 -39.07 22.71
C ASP A 44 -19.72 -39.37 23.36
N ASP A 45 -19.70 -40.25 24.35
CA ASP A 45 -18.54 -40.59 25.19
C ASP A 45 -17.33 -41.21 24.44
N ASN A 46 -17.36 -41.29 23.11
CA ASN A 46 -16.31 -41.82 22.24
C ASN A 46 -15.74 -40.84 21.22
N ALA A 47 -16.01 -39.54 21.33
CA ALA A 47 -15.43 -38.56 20.40
C ALA A 47 -13.99 -38.25 20.82
N GLU A 48 -13.02 -38.60 19.95
CA GLU A 48 -11.65 -38.11 20.08
C GLU A 48 -11.65 -36.60 20.21
N PRO A 49 -10.82 -36.00 21.07
CA PRO A 49 -10.77 -34.55 21.25
C PRO A 49 -10.47 -33.89 19.89
N LYS A 50 -11.41 -33.06 19.40
CA LYS A 50 -11.24 -32.34 18.15
C LYS A 50 -10.19 -31.25 18.32
N HIS A 51 -8.94 -31.58 17.96
CA HIS A 51 -7.86 -30.60 17.91
C HIS A 51 -8.11 -29.55 16.82
N GLN A 52 -7.83 -28.29 17.13
CA GLN A 52 -7.94 -27.21 16.16
C GLN A 52 -6.81 -27.36 15.12
N THR A 53 -7.18 -27.63 13.86
CA THR A 53 -6.24 -27.77 12.75
C THR A 53 -6.58 -26.76 11.65
N VAL A 54 -5.56 -26.05 11.17
CA VAL A 54 -5.64 -25.16 10.00
C VAL A 54 -4.60 -25.56 8.97
N THR A 55 -4.96 -25.50 7.69
CA THR A 55 -4.07 -25.81 6.57
C THR A 55 -4.14 -24.70 5.54
N TYR A 56 -2.99 -24.25 5.09
CA TYR A 56 -2.84 -23.20 4.09
C TYR A 56 -2.04 -23.71 2.90
N GLN A 57 -2.48 -23.38 1.70
CA GLN A 57 -1.78 -23.58 0.45
C GLN A 57 -2.30 -22.57 -0.56
N TYR A 58 -1.38 -21.76 -1.14
CA TYR A 58 -1.71 -20.73 -2.11
C TYR A 58 -0.90 -20.97 -3.40
N ASN A 59 -1.60 -21.28 -4.48
CA ASN A 59 -0.95 -21.67 -5.72
C ASN A 59 -0.42 -20.47 -6.51
N ASP A 60 -0.97 -19.28 -6.29
CA ASP A 60 -0.54 -18.03 -6.93
C ASP A 60 0.28 -17.13 -5.97
N GLY A 61 0.60 -17.63 -4.77
CA GLY A 61 1.54 -17.00 -3.84
C GLY A 61 1.13 -15.61 -3.40
N ILE A 62 1.97 -14.59 -3.69
CA ILE A 62 1.70 -13.20 -3.26
C ILE A 62 0.53 -12.55 -4.01
N LYS A 63 0.12 -13.06 -5.17
CA LYS A 63 -1.10 -12.65 -5.85
C LYS A 63 -2.33 -12.99 -5.00
N ASP A 64 -2.41 -14.22 -4.49
CA ASP A 64 -3.44 -14.66 -3.55
C ASP A 64 -3.41 -13.82 -2.26
N TYR A 65 -2.21 -13.37 -1.85
CA TYR A 65 -2.05 -12.53 -0.68
C TYR A 65 -2.67 -11.15 -0.86
N VAL A 66 -2.44 -10.50 -2.00
CA VAL A 66 -3.07 -9.20 -2.33
C VAL A 66 -4.58 -9.34 -2.38
N ASP A 67 -5.11 -10.38 -3.04
CA ASP A 67 -6.54 -10.66 -3.10
C ASP A 67 -7.14 -10.86 -1.70
N TYR A 68 -6.47 -11.62 -0.84
CA TYR A 68 -6.84 -11.79 0.56
C TYR A 68 -6.87 -10.46 1.33
N LEU A 69 -5.85 -9.61 1.17
CA LEU A 69 -5.77 -8.31 1.83
C LEU A 69 -6.89 -7.36 1.38
N VAL A 70 -7.18 -7.32 0.08
CA VAL A 70 -8.26 -6.51 -0.49
C VAL A 70 -9.63 -6.97 0.05
N LYS A 71 -9.88 -8.29 0.05
CA LYS A 71 -11.12 -8.88 0.59
C LYS A 71 -11.27 -8.64 2.09
N SER A 72 -10.20 -8.80 2.87
CA SER A 72 -10.23 -8.59 4.33
C SER A 72 -10.57 -7.13 4.71
N ARG A 73 -10.18 -6.18 3.87
CA ARG A 73 -10.50 -4.75 4.02
C ARG A 73 -11.88 -4.37 3.50
N LYS A 74 -12.59 -5.30 2.86
CA LYS A 74 -13.86 -5.06 2.17
C LYS A 74 -13.77 -3.91 1.16
N ALA A 75 -12.60 -3.74 0.55
CA ALA A 75 -12.35 -2.71 -0.44
C ALA A 75 -12.77 -3.21 -1.83
N THR A 76 -13.33 -2.31 -2.64
CA THR A 76 -13.71 -2.63 -4.02
C THR A 76 -12.52 -2.37 -4.93
N PRO A 77 -12.05 -3.36 -5.72
CA PRO A 77 -10.99 -3.16 -6.69
C PRO A 77 -11.38 -2.15 -7.77
N VAL A 78 -10.42 -1.34 -8.22
CA VAL A 78 -10.56 -0.48 -9.40
C VAL A 78 -10.39 -1.30 -10.67
N GLU A 79 -9.48 -2.29 -10.62
CA GLU A 79 -9.19 -3.24 -11.70
C GLU A 79 -9.63 -4.64 -11.28
N PRO A 80 -10.16 -5.46 -12.22
CA PRO A 80 -10.67 -6.78 -11.89
C PRO A 80 -9.56 -7.74 -11.42
N ASP A 81 -8.36 -7.62 -11.99
CA ASP A 81 -7.27 -8.54 -11.77
C ASP A 81 -6.16 -7.91 -10.94
N VAL A 82 -5.52 -8.71 -10.08
CA VAL A 82 -4.29 -8.34 -9.39
C VAL A 82 -3.15 -8.30 -10.39
N ILE A 83 -2.43 -7.20 -10.43
CA ILE A 83 -1.21 -7.05 -11.23
C ILE A 83 -0.10 -7.77 -10.50
N ASP A 84 0.51 -8.78 -11.13
CA ASP A 84 1.61 -9.53 -10.54
C ASP A 84 2.71 -9.81 -11.55
N PHE A 85 3.95 -9.81 -11.07
CA PHE A 85 5.12 -10.18 -11.87
C PHE A 85 6.29 -10.58 -10.98
N GLU A 86 7.18 -11.37 -11.56
CA GLU A 86 8.42 -11.82 -10.94
C GLU A 86 9.62 -11.53 -11.85
N ALA A 87 10.77 -11.36 -11.23
CA ALA A 87 12.05 -11.22 -11.93
C ALA A 87 13.20 -11.73 -11.07
N GLU A 88 14.24 -12.22 -11.72
CA GLU A 88 15.45 -12.71 -11.07
C GLU A 88 16.69 -12.18 -11.80
N ASP A 89 17.73 -11.89 -11.03
CA ASP A 89 19.05 -11.57 -11.54
C ASP A 89 20.10 -12.44 -10.82
N LEU A 90 20.46 -13.54 -11.47
CA LEU A 90 21.41 -14.52 -10.94
C LEU A 90 22.82 -13.95 -10.73
N LYS A 91 23.19 -12.85 -11.44
CA LYS A 91 24.53 -12.25 -11.34
C LYS A 91 24.73 -11.54 -10.01
N ILE A 92 23.65 -10.92 -9.51
CA ILE A 92 23.66 -10.22 -8.23
C ILE A 92 22.96 -10.99 -7.11
N GLY A 93 22.41 -12.19 -7.44
CA GLY A 93 21.75 -13.07 -6.48
C GLY A 93 20.50 -12.48 -5.86
N ILE A 94 19.68 -11.78 -6.65
CA ILE A 94 18.42 -11.17 -6.20
C ILE A 94 17.26 -11.66 -7.06
N SER A 95 16.15 -12.00 -6.41
CA SER A 95 14.86 -12.15 -7.07
C SER A 95 13.81 -11.27 -6.37
N ALA A 96 12.80 -10.85 -7.13
CA ALA A 96 11.67 -10.10 -6.60
C ALA A 96 10.36 -10.65 -7.18
N GLU A 97 9.39 -10.78 -6.31
CA GLU A 97 7.99 -11.04 -6.62
C GLU A 97 7.19 -9.82 -6.15
N ILE A 98 6.39 -9.23 -7.01
CA ILE A 98 5.61 -8.03 -6.73
C ILE A 98 4.18 -8.27 -7.18
N ALA A 99 3.22 -8.02 -6.29
CA ALA A 99 1.81 -8.06 -6.62
C ALA A 99 1.12 -6.81 -6.08
N MET A 100 0.15 -6.26 -6.82
CA MET A 100 -0.53 -5.04 -6.44
C MET A 100 -1.92 -4.93 -7.06
N GLN A 101 -2.78 -4.18 -6.39
CA GLN A 101 -4.12 -3.83 -6.90
C GLN A 101 -4.56 -2.50 -6.29
N TRP A 102 -5.13 -1.61 -7.11
CA TRP A 102 -5.78 -0.40 -6.63
C TRP A 102 -7.23 -0.69 -6.24
N THR A 103 -7.68 -0.03 -5.21
CA THR A 103 -9.04 -0.14 -4.69
C THR A 103 -9.65 1.24 -4.51
N THR A 104 -10.95 1.30 -4.23
CA THR A 104 -11.67 2.55 -3.93
C THR A 104 -11.31 3.13 -2.55
N ALA A 105 -10.48 2.47 -1.75
CA ALA A 105 -10.02 2.98 -0.46
C ALA A 105 -9.17 4.24 -0.59
N TYR A 106 -9.07 4.99 0.50
CA TYR A 106 -8.24 6.21 0.59
C TYR A 106 -6.86 5.95 1.17
N SER A 107 -6.68 4.83 1.88
CA SER A 107 -5.41 4.47 2.51
C SER A 107 -4.64 3.45 1.70
N GLU A 108 -3.31 3.59 1.67
CA GLU A 108 -2.42 2.57 1.12
C GLU A 108 -2.22 1.39 2.09
N ALA A 109 -1.86 0.23 1.54
CA ALA A 109 -1.40 -0.95 2.26
C ALA A 109 -0.26 -1.61 1.50
N VAL A 110 0.95 -1.23 1.80
CA VAL A 110 2.15 -1.80 1.22
C VAL A 110 2.82 -2.71 2.26
N HIS A 111 2.93 -3.99 1.92
CA HIS A 111 3.58 -5.01 2.75
C HIS A 111 4.88 -5.44 2.08
N THR A 112 5.99 -5.36 2.79
CA THR A 112 7.30 -5.64 2.24
C THR A 112 8.01 -6.75 3.01
N PHE A 113 8.72 -7.60 2.25
CA PHE A 113 9.40 -8.78 2.78
C PHE A 113 10.78 -8.92 2.15
N ALA A 114 11.74 -9.36 2.96
CA ALA A 114 13.06 -9.76 2.51
C ALA A 114 13.37 -11.16 3.07
N ASN A 115 13.63 -12.14 2.20
CA ASN A 115 13.83 -13.54 2.56
C ASN A 115 12.73 -14.07 3.52
N THR A 116 11.47 -13.79 3.19
CA THR A 116 10.26 -14.14 3.95
C THR A 116 10.11 -13.43 5.32
N ILE A 117 11.04 -12.55 5.68
CA ILE A 117 10.97 -11.74 6.89
C ILE A 117 10.21 -10.46 6.57
N SER A 118 9.21 -10.12 7.40
CA SER A 118 8.46 -8.86 7.24
C SER A 118 9.34 -7.68 7.61
N THR A 119 9.50 -6.75 6.68
CA THR A 119 10.26 -5.50 6.87
C THR A 119 9.30 -4.37 7.22
N THR A 120 8.86 -4.35 8.47
CA THR A 120 7.82 -3.41 8.95
C THR A 120 8.25 -1.94 8.88
N GLU A 121 9.55 -1.66 8.85
CA GLU A 121 10.13 -0.33 8.65
C GLU A 121 10.57 -0.11 7.20
N GLY A 122 10.19 -1.00 6.29
CA GLY A 122 10.52 -0.93 4.87
C GLY A 122 11.97 -1.23 4.55
N GLY A 123 12.58 -0.37 3.77
CA GLY A 123 13.98 -0.47 3.34
C GLY A 123 14.14 -0.18 1.86
N THR A 124 15.31 -0.50 1.34
CA THR A 124 15.74 -0.15 -0.02
C THR A 124 14.84 -0.71 -1.12
N HIS A 125 14.29 -1.91 -0.93
CA HIS A 125 13.34 -2.52 -1.88
C HIS A 125 12.00 -1.77 -1.93
N GLU A 126 11.50 -1.31 -0.78
CA GLU A 126 10.31 -0.47 -0.72
C GLU A 126 10.56 0.91 -1.32
N GLU A 127 11.70 1.52 -1.01
CA GLU A 127 12.09 2.80 -1.61
C GLU A 127 12.15 2.70 -3.14
N GLY A 128 12.73 1.59 -3.64
CA GLY A 128 12.79 1.31 -5.07
C GLY A 128 11.42 1.17 -5.71
N PHE A 129 10.53 0.43 -5.05
CA PHE A 129 9.13 0.26 -5.47
C PHE A 129 8.38 1.60 -5.52
N ARG A 130 8.40 2.37 -4.44
CA ARG A 130 7.69 3.66 -4.34
C ARG A 130 8.18 4.69 -5.35
N ALA A 131 9.49 4.78 -5.54
CA ALA A 131 10.09 5.71 -6.49
C ALA A 131 9.76 5.34 -7.94
N ALA A 132 9.91 4.08 -8.32
CA ALA A 132 9.61 3.60 -9.66
C ALA A 132 8.13 3.75 -10.01
N LEU A 133 7.24 3.39 -9.08
CA LEU A 133 5.80 3.51 -9.26
C LEU A 133 5.39 4.95 -9.57
N THR A 134 5.84 5.90 -8.74
CA THR A 134 5.51 7.32 -8.92
C THR A 134 6.06 7.88 -10.23
N SER A 135 7.30 7.53 -10.57
CA SER A 135 7.94 7.96 -11.82
C SER A 135 7.24 7.39 -13.05
N LEU A 136 6.93 6.09 -13.04
CA LEU A 136 6.26 5.43 -14.15
C LEU A 136 4.87 5.99 -14.43
N VAL A 137 4.06 6.14 -13.37
CA VAL A 137 2.69 6.66 -13.49
C VAL A 137 2.70 8.08 -14.07
N ASN A 138 3.58 8.96 -13.58
CA ASN A 138 3.69 10.33 -14.13
C ASN A 138 4.16 10.33 -15.58
N ARG A 139 5.17 9.52 -15.92
CA ARG A 139 5.67 9.40 -17.29
C ARG A 139 4.57 8.92 -18.24
N TYR A 140 3.92 7.81 -17.92
CA TYR A 140 2.85 7.24 -18.74
C TYR A 140 1.66 8.20 -18.91
N ALA A 141 1.27 8.88 -17.82
CA ALA A 141 0.17 9.85 -17.86
C ALA A 141 0.47 11.02 -18.83
N ARG A 142 1.73 11.46 -18.93
CA ARG A 142 2.14 12.50 -19.88
C ARG A 142 2.25 11.96 -21.31
N GLU A 143 2.87 10.81 -21.52
CA GLU A 143 3.00 10.15 -22.83
C GLU A 143 1.63 9.89 -23.49
N LYS A 144 0.63 9.51 -22.68
CA LYS A 144 -0.74 9.27 -23.15
C LYS A 144 -1.64 10.53 -23.10
N ASN A 145 -1.08 11.72 -22.79
CA ASN A 145 -1.80 13.00 -22.68
C ASN A 145 -2.96 12.99 -21.65
N ILE A 146 -2.90 12.13 -20.64
CA ILE A 146 -3.85 12.10 -19.51
C ILE A 146 -3.56 13.28 -18.58
N LEU A 147 -2.28 13.57 -18.32
CA LEU A 147 -1.78 14.81 -17.71
C LEU A 147 -1.28 15.74 -18.81
N LYS A 148 -1.69 17.00 -18.76
CA LYS A 148 -1.23 18.05 -19.68
C LYS A 148 0.08 18.65 -19.18
N ASP A 149 0.86 19.29 -20.07
CA ASP A 149 2.15 19.90 -19.73
C ASP A 149 2.08 20.93 -18.60
N LYS A 150 0.93 21.63 -18.48
CA LYS A 150 0.66 22.61 -17.42
C LYS A 150 0.23 22.00 -16.08
N ASP A 151 -0.11 20.73 -16.06
CA ASP A 151 -0.56 20.08 -14.83
C ASP A 151 0.66 19.70 -13.98
N GLU A 152 0.55 19.83 -12.66
CA GLU A 152 1.58 19.37 -11.74
C GLU A 152 1.72 17.84 -11.79
N ASN A 153 2.92 17.34 -11.49
CA ASN A 153 3.11 15.90 -11.32
C ASN A 153 2.32 15.37 -10.11
N LEU A 154 1.82 14.17 -10.25
CA LEU A 154 1.20 13.45 -9.15
C LEU A 154 2.25 13.13 -8.09
N SER A 155 1.93 13.38 -6.82
CA SER A 155 2.79 12.98 -5.70
C SER A 155 2.76 11.47 -5.50
N GLY A 156 3.76 10.94 -4.78
CA GLY A 156 3.76 9.53 -4.43
C GLY A 156 2.51 9.10 -3.65
N ASP A 157 2.00 9.97 -2.78
CA ASP A 157 0.81 9.69 -1.99
C ASP A 157 -0.45 9.64 -2.87
N ASP A 158 -0.57 10.53 -3.87
CA ASP A 158 -1.67 10.52 -4.83
C ASP A 158 -1.69 9.21 -5.63
N VAL A 159 -0.52 8.74 -6.08
CA VAL A 159 -0.38 7.51 -6.86
C VAL A 159 -0.71 6.26 -6.04
N ARG A 160 -0.36 6.27 -4.74
CA ARG A 160 -0.57 5.13 -3.86
C ARG A 160 -1.90 5.14 -3.11
N GLU A 161 -2.74 6.16 -3.30
CA GLU A 161 -4.06 6.18 -2.69
C GLU A 161 -4.89 4.96 -3.12
N GLY A 162 -5.33 4.18 -2.14
CA GLY A 162 -6.07 2.94 -2.36
C GLY A 162 -5.25 1.75 -2.85
N LEU A 163 -3.92 1.88 -2.95
CA LEU A 163 -3.04 0.80 -3.36
C LEU A 163 -2.92 -0.26 -2.26
N THR A 164 -3.13 -1.52 -2.60
CA THR A 164 -2.71 -2.68 -1.82
C THR A 164 -1.60 -3.38 -2.59
N ALA A 165 -0.43 -3.55 -1.98
CA ALA A 165 0.72 -4.16 -2.64
C ALA A 165 1.51 -5.06 -1.68
N VAL A 166 2.10 -6.11 -2.25
CA VAL A 166 3.07 -6.99 -1.60
C VAL A 166 4.34 -6.98 -2.43
N VAL A 167 5.45 -6.64 -1.80
CA VAL A 167 6.79 -6.66 -2.41
C VAL A 167 7.65 -7.64 -1.64
N SER A 168 8.01 -8.75 -2.27
CA SER A 168 8.84 -9.81 -1.68
C SER A 168 10.15 -9.91 -2.46
N VAL A 169 11.28 -9.70 -1.78
CA VAL A 169 12.62 -9.89 -2.37
C VAL A 169 13.32 -11.03 -1.69
N LYS A 170 14.10 -11.80 -2.47
CA LYS A 170 14.98 -12.84 -1.96
C LYS A 170 16.41 -12.46 -2.37
N LEU A 171 17.31 -12.42 -1.41
CA LEU A 171 18.71 -12.07 -1.59
C LEU A 171 19.59 -13.19 -1.05
N THR A 172 20.68 -13.48 -1.75
CA THR A 172 21.69 -14.43 -1.27
C THR A 172 22.35 -13.92 0.02
N THR A 173 22.60 -12.61 0.13
CA THR A 173 23.24 -11.99 1.28
C THR A 173 22.44 -10.78 1.74
N PRO A 174 21.33 -10.97 2.50
CA PRO A 174 20.52 -9.86 2.98
C PRO A 174 21.23 -9.09 4.08
N GLN A 175 21.23 -7.75 3.97
CA GLN A 175 21.77 -6.83 4.97
C GLN A 175 20.58 -6.08 5.59
N PHE A 176 20.36 -6.29 6.88
CA PHE A 176 19.31 -5.61 7.62
C PHE A 176 19.89 -4.53 8.53
N GLU A 177 19.15 -3.45 8.70
CA GLU A 177 19.41 -2.48 9.73
C GLU A 177 18.92 -3.03 11.07
N GLY A 178 19.85 -3.32 11.99
CA GLY A 178 19.53 -3.83 13.32
C GLY A 178 19.20 -5.31 13.43
N GLN A 179 19.20 -5.80 14.67
CA GLN A 179 18.97 -7.21 15.02
C GLN A 179 17.53 -7.67 14.76
N THR A 180 16.58 -6.78 14.79
CA THR A 180 15.14 -7.07 14.59
C THR A 180 14.78 -7.35 13.13
N LYS A 181 15.69 -7.06 12.19
CA LYS A 181 15.53 -7.27 10.74
C LYS A 181 14.30 -6.58 10.14
N THR A 182 13.88 -5.48 10.73
CA THR A 182 12.68 -4.72 10.32
C THR A 182 12.88 -3.85 9.10
N LYS A 183 14.14 -3.58 8.71
CA LYS A 183 14.48 -2.74 7.58
C LYS A 183 15.63 -3.32 6.76
N LEU A 184 15.42 -3.42 5.43
CA LEU A 184 16.45 -3.89 4.50
C LEU A 184 17.35 -2.75 4.06
N GLY A 185 18.69 -2.98 4.09
CA GLY A 185 19.70 -1.98 3.77
C GLY A 185 20.43 -2.18 2.42
N ASN A 186 20.22 -3.29 1.72
CA ASN A 186 20.92 -3.61 0.47
C ASN A 186 20.65 -2.58 -0.64
N SER A 187 21.63 -1.78 -1.03
CA SER A 187 21.45 -0.75 -2.07
C SER A 187 21.10 -1.33 -3.45
N GLU A 188 21.64 -2.51 -3.77
CA GLU A 188 21.34 -3.24 -5.01
C GLU A 188 19.87 -3.64 -5.13
N ALA A 189 19.17 -3.91 -4.01
CA ALA A 189 17.76 -4.21 -4.00
C ALA A 189 16.91 -3.04 -4.49
N LYS A 190 17.28 -1.80 -4.14
CA LYS A 190 16.60 -0.60 -4.63
C LYS A 190 16.66 -0.50 -6.15
N THR A 191 17.86 -0.59 -6.72
CA THR A 191 18.08 -0.49 -8.16
C THR A 191 17.41 -1.61 -8.92
N PHE A 192 17.47 -2.83 -8.39
CA PHE A 192 16.84 -4.00 -8.99
C PHE A 192 15.32 -3.86 -9.03
N VAL A 193 14.69 -3.54 -7.90
CA VAL A 193 13.23 -3.35 -7.84
C VAL A 193 12.78 -2.18 -8.72
N GLN A 194 13.52 -1.08 -8.76
CA GLN A 194 13.22 0.05 -9.66
C GLN A 194 13.20 -0.38 -11.13
N ARG A 195 14.20 -1.15 -11.55
CA ARG A 195 14.27 -1.67 -12.93
C ARG A 195 13.08 -2.58 -13.22
N VAL A 196 12.85 -3.58 -12.37
CA VAL A 196 11.76 -4.55 -12.52
C VAL A 196 10.40 -3.85 -12.61
N MET A 197 10.15 -2.90 -11.71
CA MET A 197 8.92 -2.10 -11.72
C MET A 197 8.77 -1.31 -13.02
N THR A 198 9.83 -0.63 -13.46
CA THR A 198 9.79 0.20 -14.67
C THR A 198 9.50 -0.63 -15.90
N ASP A 199 10.15 -1.78 -16.04
CA ASP A 199 10.02 -2.65 -17.19
C ASP A 199 8.67 -3.40 -17.16
N LYS A 200 8.42 -4.18 -16.12
CA LYS A 200 7.24 -5.07 -16.05
C LYS A 200 5.90 -4.31 -15.91
N LEU A 201 5.84 -3.31 -15.04
CA LEU A 201 4.62 -2.52 -14.91
C LEU A 201 4.42 -1.59 -16.12
N GLY A 202 5.52 -1.13 -16.75
CA GLY A 202 5.46 -0.41 -18.02
C GLY A 202 4.83 -1.24 -19.13
N ASP A 203 5.30 -2.47 -19.32
CA ASP A 203 4.75 -3.44 -20.27
C ASP A 203 3.27 -3.74 -19.98
N TRP A 204 2.92 -3.86 -18.68
CA TRP A 204 1.55 -4.10 -18.28
C TRP A 204 0.64 -2.91 -18.63
N PHE A 205 1.08 -1.67 -18.37
CA PHE A 205 0.33 -0.46 -18.72
C PHE A 205 0.11 -0.34 -20.24
N ASP A 206 1.12 -0.68 -21.04
CA ASP A 206 1.01 -0.64 -22.50
C ASP A 206 0.08 -1.74 -23.04
N SER A 207 0.00 -2.89 -22.38
CA SER A 207 -0.91 -3.97 -22.75
C SER A 207 -2.33 -3.82 -22.21
N HIS A 208 -2.53 -2.99 -21.16
CA HIS A 208 -3.81 -2.75 -20.50
C HIS A 208 -4.13 -1.23 -20.39
N PRO A 209 -4.25 -0.54 -21.52
CA PRO A 209 -4.36 0.93 -21.52
C PRO A 209 -5.62 1.48 -20.86
N SER A 210 -6.71 0.69 -20.84
CA SER A 210 -7.97 1.09 -20.18
C SER A 210 -7.81 1.09 -18.67
N GLU A 211 -7.24 0.02 -18.14
CA GLU A 211 -6.98 -0.18 -16.73
C GLU A 211 -5.94 0.83 -16.22
N ALA A 212 -4.85 1.00 -16.97
CA ALA A 212 -3.85 2.02 -16.66
C ALA A 212 -4.45 3.43 -16.59
N LYS A 213 -5.38 3.76 -17.50
CA LYS A 213 -6.10 5.04 -17.47
C LYS A 213 -6.96 5.19 -16.22
N ASN A 214 -7.66 4.14 -15.78
CA ASN A 214 -8.49 4.17 -14.57
C ASN A 214 -7.62 4.40 -13.32
N ILE A 215 -6.50 3.70 -13.20
CA ILE A 215 -5.52 3.88 -12.12
C ILE A 215 -5.03 5.34 -12.07
N ILE A 216 -4.63 5.88 -13.22
CA ILE A 216 -4.14 7.27 -13.31
C ILE A 216 -5.25 8.26 -12.99
N GLN A 217 -6.47 8.03 -13.45
CA GLN A 217 -7.62 8.89 -13.16
C GLN A 217 -7.89 8.96 -11.66
N LYS A 218 -7.83 7.82 -10.96
CA LYS A 218 -7.95 7.78 -9.50
C LYS A 218 -6.85 8.62 -8.82
N ALA A 219 -5.60 8.50 -9.26
CA ALA A 219 -4.50 9.29 -8.72
C ALA A 219 -4.68 10.81 -8.98
N ILE A 220 -5.25 11.19 -10.12
CA ILE A 220 -5.60 12.59 -10.43
C ILE A 220 -6.70 13.10 -9.49
N GLU A 221 -7.71 12.29 -9.20
CA GLU A 221 -8.78 12.64 -8.27
C GLU A 221 -8.23 12.82 -6.85
N ALA A 222 -7.35 11.93 -6.39
CA ALA A 222 -6.64 12.05 -5.11
C ALA A 222 -5.84 13.36 -5.04
N SER A 223 -5.09 13.70 -6.09
CA SER A 223 -4.32 14.94 -6.18
C SER A 223 -5.22 16.17 -6.09
N ARG A 224 -6.33 16.19 -6.83
CA ARG A 224 -7.31 17.29 -6.77
C ARG A 224 -7.90 17.47 -5.37
N ALA A 225 -8.27 16.36 -4.72
CA ALA A 225 -8.81 16.38 -3.36
C ALA A 225 -7.78 16.94 -2.36
N ARG A 226 -6.52 16.50 -2.46
CA ARG A 226 -5.42 16.98 -1.62
C ARG A 226 -5.17 18.48 -1.80
N LEU A 227 -5.11 18.95 -3.05
CA LEU A 227 -4.91 20.37 -3.35
C LEU A 227 -6.08 21.23 -2.87
N ALA A 228 -7.32 20.78 -3.06
CA ALA A 228 -8.50 21.46 -2.54
C ALA A 228 -8.49 21.57 -1.02
N ALA A 229 -8.14 20.46 -0.32
CA ALA A 229 -8.01 20.47 1.14
C ALA A 229 -6.91 21.42 1.63
N LYS A 230 -5.75 21.46 0.93
CA LYS A 230 -4.67 22.40 1.24
C LYS A 230 -5.14 23.84 1.12
N LYS A 231 -5.79 24.20 0.00
CA LYS A 231 -6.32 25.54 -0.24
C LYS A 231 -7.37 25.95 0.81
N ALA A 232 -8.26 25.04 1.19
CA ALA A 232 -9.25 25.27 2.23
C ALA A 232 -8.60 25.57 3.59
N ARG A 233 -7.57 24.79 3.98
CA ARG A 233 -6.81 25.02 5.23
C ARG A 233 -6.08 26.37 5.23
N GLU A 234 -5.47 26.75 4.11
CA GLU A 234 -4.79 28.05 3.95
C GLU A 234 -5.77 29.21 4.10
N ASN A 235 -6.94 29.11 3.47
CA ASN A 235 -7.99 30.10 3.57
C ASN A 235 -8.53 30.23 5.03
N THR A 236 -8.70 29.12 5.73
CA THR A 236 -9.15 29.13 7.13
C THR A 236 -8.10 29.77 8.06
N ARG A 237 -6.81 29.45 7.85
CA ARG A 237 -5.73 30.07 8.64
C ARG A 237 -5.66 31.58 8.42
N ARG A 238 -5.84 32.04 7.18
CA ARG A 238 -5.90 33.47 6.90
C ARG A 238 -7.05 34.15 7.67
N LYS A 239 -8.25 33.60 7.57
CA LYS A 239 -9.41 34.15 8.30
C LYS A 239 -9.15 34.22 9.80
N SER A 240 -8.59 33.14 10.40
CA SER A 240 -8.33 33.12 11.86
C SER A 240 -7.25 34.12 12.30
N ILE A 241 -6.26 34.43 11.47
CA ILE A 241 -5.24 35.44 11.79
C ILE A 241 -5.86 36.84 11.80
N PHE A 242 -6.77 37.14 10.87
CA PHE A 242 -7.45 38.42 10.82
C PHE A 242 -8.53 38.58 11.89
N GLU A 243 -9.27 37.53 12.23
CA GLU A 243 -10.23 37.52 13.32
C GLU A 243 -9.55 37.70 14.71
N SER A 244 -8.38 37.05 14.91
CA SER A 244 -7.63 37.18 16.16
C SER A 244 -6.86 38.50 16.31
N ALA A 245 -6.57 39.19 15.20
CA ALA A 245 -5.92 40.49 15.19
C ALA A 245 -6.85 41.68 15.43
N GLY A 246 -8.14 41.43 15.72
CA GLY A 246 -9.10 42.50 16.02
C GLY A 246 -9.35 43.44 14.84
N MET A 247 -9.41 42.91 13.63
CA MET A 247 -9.72 43.73 12.45
C MET A 247 -11.10 44.35 12.57
N PRO A 248 -11.26 45.65 12.42
CA PRO A 248 -12.57 46.31 12.52
C PRO A 248 -13.55 45.74 11.52
N ASP A 249 -14.82 45.61 11.90
CA ASP A 249 -15.89 45.01 11.06
C ASP A 249 -16.03 45.67 9.66
N LYS A 250 -15.40 46.81 9.47
CA LYS A 250 -15.41 47.60 8.21
C LYS A 250 -14.33 47.19 7.21
N LEU A 251 -13.34 46.38 7.60
CA LEU A 251 -12.26 45.94 6.69
C LEU A 251 -12.57 44.57 6.10
N LYS A 252 -12.42 44.45 4.80
CA LYS A 252 -12.51 43.16 4.08
C LYS A 252 -11.18 42.84 3.44
N ASP A 253 -10.73 41.61 3.58
CA ASP A 253 -9.49 41.13 2.99
C ASP A 253 -9.69 40.72 1.53
N CYS A 254 -8.64 40.92 0.71
CA CYS A 254 -8.59 40.44 -0.66
C CYS A 254 -8.36 38.93 -0.68
N GLN A 255 -9.07 38.21 -1.54
CA GLN A 255 -8.94 36.75 -1.68
C GLN A 255 -7.76 36.34 -2.58
N SER A 256 -7.21 37.23 -3.39
CA SER A 256 -6.07 36.97 -4.26
C SER A 256 -4.75 37.12 -3.49
N ASN A 257 -3.76 36.31 -3.87
CA ASN A 257 -2.37 36.42 -3.40
C ASN A 257 -1.47 37.18 -4.37
N ASN A 258 -1.98 37.51 -5.52
CA ASN A 258 -1.24 38.27 -6.53
C ASN A 258 -1.40 39.77 -6.24
N PRO A 259 -0.33 40.51 -5.92
CA PRO A 259 -0.42 41.95 -5.68
C PRO A 259 -1.02 42.77 -6.85
N GLU A 260 -0.84 42.26 -8.07
CA GLU A 260 -1.36 42.93 -9.30
C GLU A 260 -2.89 42.82 -9.42
N GLU A 261 -3.50 41.87 -8.72
CA GLU A 261 -4.95 41.65 -8.68
C GLU A 261 -5.61 42.22 -7.42
N CYS A 262 -4.81 42.85 -6.54
CA CYS A 262 -5.27 43.41 -5.27
C CYS A 262 -5.39 44.91 -5.38
N GLU A 263 -6.56 45.45 -5.00
CA GLU A 263 -6.79 46.89 -4.90
C GLU A 263 -7.06 47.26 -3.43
N LEU A 264 -6.48 48.37 -3.00
CA LEU A 264 -6.74 48.95 -1.67
C LEU A 264 -7.73 50.12 -1.82
N PHE A 265 -8.91 49.97 -1.26
CA PHE A 265 -9.89 51.01 -1.16
C PHE A 265 -9.82 51.71 0.18
N ILE A 266 -9.49 53.00 0.20
CA ILE A 266 -9.53 53.82 1.41
C ILE A 266 -10.80 54.64 1.34
N VAL A 267 -11.70 54.41 2.31
CA VAL A 267 -12.98 55.11 2.38
C VAL A 267 -13.08 55.89 3.71
N GLU A 268 -13.62 57.07 3.62
CA GLU A 268 -13.94 57.88 4.79
C GLU A 268 -15.30 57.43 5.32
N GLY A 269 -15.35 57.06 6.61
CA GLY A 269 -16.54 56.50 7.25
C GLY A 269 -17.25 57.45 8.19
#